data_e5e262cde5ebf280412f67dc9d61ac70
#
_entry.id   e5e262cde5ebf280412f67dc9d61ac70
#
_cell.length_a   1.000
_cell.length_b   1.000
_cell.length_c   1.000
_cell.angle_alpha   90.00
_cell.angle_beta   90.00
_cell.angle_gamma   90.00
#
_symmetry.space_group_name_H-M   'P 1'
#
loop_
_entity.id
_entity.type
_entity.pdbx_description
1 polymer ?
#
loop_
_entity_poly.entity_id
_entity_poly.type
_entity_poly.pdbx_seq_one_letter_code
_entity_poly.pdbx_strand_id
1 'polypeptide(L)'
;MSGKCRKIMYALVVTVFAAFLWMICCENDRKVSDKAIGETTVQSMRSGEKSVSLEQSDIPKIEIEDLTDAFTVILQYASKDMLAGCTVDESFLMWFYAQYGRDAVIHIAFDVLDGGNDPDVWYEETGNSIHVLWLLYCRDSGFGQHELENVYWMQTAAASEMVFGFAGDINFAENWYTTEYMKEQPDGLWDCFSEDLLAQMQGVDVMIMNNEFTYVNKKGATSVYGKAYTFRADPQKAELLEIFGTDTVTLANNHVYDYGKRGLLSTLDALDQEGIPYSGAGRNLKDASKIIYYVMNGRKVAFVSATQIERSKQYTKAATETEPGVLKALHPEKFLKIVEEAAQNSDYVIAEVHWGTEGMLYPDQSQRHLAEQIAQAGADVIIGGHPHRLQGAAFVGDVPIAYSLGNFWFSTGTLYTTLSKVTITEDGTVKLSFVPCIQQNLTTRILTEPEERSDFYEYLASISADIGIDVDGVVYHKSADDYPAEEILYDSDTSRTDIIGIADNEGDAIDIVGNLKEDR
;
A
#
# COMPACT_ATOMS: atom_id res chain seq x y z
N MET A 1 -42.88 -1.42 1.00
CA MET A 1 -43.13 -2.88 1.00
C MET A 1 -42.45 -3.46 2.24
N SER A 2 -43.14 -4.31 3.01
CA SER A 2 -42.63 -4.86 4.27
C SER A 2 -41.53 -5.87 3.99
N GLY A 3 -40.55 -6.00 4.93
CA GLY A 3 -39.39 -6.89 4.77
C GLY A 3 -39.72 -8.37 4.52
N LYS A 4 -40.94 -8.80 4.86
CA LYS A 4 -41.48 -10.12 4.53
C LYS A 4 -41.78 -10.31 3.03
N CYS A 5 -42.26 -9.26 2.35
CA CYS A 5 -42.55 -9.32 0.91
C CYS A 5 -41.24 -9.35 0.09
N ARG A 6 -40.19 -8.68 0.55
CA ARG A 6 -38.85 -8.76 -0.12
C ARG A 6 -38.25 -10.16 -0.03
N LYS A 7 -38.30 -10.81 1.13
CA LYS A 7 -37.79 -12.18 1.30
C LYS A 7 -38.54 -13.22 0.46
N ILE A 8 -39.87 -13.07 0.34
CA ILE A 8 -40.68 -13.97 -0.49
C ILE A 8 -40.42 -13.74 -1.98
N MET A 9 -40.23 -12.48 -2.41
CA MET A 9 -39.92 -12.15 -3.79
C MET A 9 -38.50 -12.64 -4.16
N TYR A 10 -37.53 -12.54 -3.23
CA TYR A 10 -36.18 -13.03 -3.41
C TYR A 10 -36.13 -14.57 -3.53
N ALA A 11 -36.87 -15.29 -2.65
CA ALA A 11 -36.98 -16.74 -2.73
C ALA A 11 -37.65 -17.20 -4.04
N LEU A 12 -38.66 -16.45 -4.54
CA LEU A 12 -39.33 -16.78 -5.80
C LEU A 12 -38.41 -16.52 -7.03
N VAL A 13 -37.62 -15.46 -7.02
CA VAL A 13 -36.68 -15.14 -8.09
C VAL A 13 -35.56 -16.18 -8.13
N VAL A 14 -35.01 -16.56 -6.99
CA VAL A 14 -33.98 -17.62 -6.88
C VAL A 14 -34.52 -18.97 -7.35
N THR A 15 -35.75 -19.33 -6.96
CA THR A 15 -36.32 -20.63 -7.36
C THR A 15 -36.69 -20.66 -8.85
N VAL A 16 -37.13 -19.56 -9.44
CA VAL A 16 -37.41 -19.46 -10.89
C VAL A 16 -36.12 -19.45 -11.69
N PHE A 17 -35.07 -18.78 -11.18
CA PHE A 17 -33.77 -18.71 -11.84
C PHE A 17 -33.03 -20.07 -11.76
N ALA A 18 -33.10 -20.76 -10.62
CA ALA A 18 -32.57 -22.11 -10.47
C ALA A 18 -33.28 -23.13 -11.38
N ALA A 19 -34.61 -23.04 -11.52
CA ALA A 19 -35.36 -23.89 -12.45
C ALA A 19 -35.04 -23.59 -13.91
N PHE A 20 -34.75 -22.32 -14.26
CA PHE A 20 -34.35 -21.93 -15.62
C PHE A 20 -32.93 -22.39 -15.96
N LEU A 21 -32.00 -22.29 -15.01
CA LEU A 21 -30.63 -22.80 -15.14
C LEU A 21 -30.58 -24.32 -15.18
N TRP A 22 -31.42 -25.00 -14.38
CA TRP A 22 -31.56 -26.45 -14.45
C TRP A 22 -32.04 -26.92 -15.83
N MET A 23 -32.96 -26.18 -16.47
CA MET A 23 -33.39 -26.44 -17.84
C MET A 23 -32.25 -26.23 -18.86
N ILE A 24 -31.43 -25.19 -18.67
CA ILE A 24 -30.28 -24.91 -19.56
C ILE A 24 -29.18 -25.97 -19.41
N CYS A 25 -28.89 -26.41 -18.17
CA CYS A 25 -27.95 -27.51 -17.91
C CYS A 25 -28.42 -28.83 -18.56
N CYS A 26 -29.71 -29.18 -18.43
CA CYS A 26 -30.27 -30.38 -19.05
C CYS A 26 -30.29 -30.33 -20.59
N GLU A 27 -30.33 -29.15 -21.23
CA GLU A 27 -30.24 -29.00 -22.69
C GLU A 27 -28.79 -29.08 -23.20
N ASN A 28 -27.80 -28.60 -22.42
CA ASN A 28 -26.38 -28.66 -22.82
C ASN A 28 -25.77 -30.06 -22.64
N ASP A 29 -26.13 -30.80 -21.57
CA ASP A 29 -25.64 -32.17 -21.37
C ASP A 29 -26.07 -33.15 -22.47
N ARG A 30 -27.12 -32.83 -23.24
CA ARG A 30 -27.54 -33.64 -24.41
C ARG A 30 -26.72 -33.40 -25.67
N LYS A 31 -25.78 -32.44 -25.69
CA LYS A 31 -24.98 -32.06 -26.88
C LYS A 31 -23.51 -32.44 -26.84
N VAL A 32 -23.02 -32.97 -25.75
CA VAL A 32 -21.57 -33.27 -25.54
C VAL A 32 -21.37 -34.72 -25.05
N SER A 33 -21.87 -35.70 -25.78
CA SER A 33 -21.36 -37.05 -25.75
C SER A 33 -20.62 -37.30 -27.04
N ASP A 34 -19.32 -37.51 -26.98
CA ASP A 34 -18.37 -37.94 -27.99
C ASP A 34 -17.27 -36.91 -28.34
N LYS A 35 -16.29 -36.83 -27.44
CA LYS A 35 -14.88 -36.65 -27.88
C LYS A 35 -13.94 -37.11 -26.72
N ALA A 36 -13.13 -38.08 -27.04
CA ALA A 36 -12.15 -38.69 -26.16
C ALA A 36 -11.08 -37.69 -25.67
N ILE A 37 -10.78 -37.80 -24.37
CA ILE A 37 -9.73 -37.04 -23.68
C ILE A 37 -8.40 -37.73 -23.91
N GLY A 38 -7.44 -37.02 -24.51
CA GLY A 38 -6.05 -37.46 -24.62
C GLY A 38 -5.28 -37.07 -23.34
N GLU A 39 -4.60 -38.04 -22.76
CA GLU A 39 -3.70 -37.86 -21.63
C GLU A 39 -2.54 -36.93 -21.98
N THR A 40 -2.41 -35.83 -21.24
CA THR A 40 -1.20 -35.00 -21.25
C THR A 40 -0.64 -34.92 -19.84
N THR A 41 0.50 -35.57 -19.65
CA THR A 41 1.26 -35.57 -18.39
C THR A 41 2.00 -34.26 -18.27
N VAL A 42 1.67 -33.43 -17.29
CA VAL A 42 2.43 -32.23 -16.91
C VAL A 42 3.32 -32.56 -15.73
N GLN A 43 4.63 -32.49 -15.91
CA GLN A 43 5.61 -32.60 -14.86
C GLN A 43 5.86 -31.19 -14.26
N SER A 44 5.43 -30.98 -13.02
CA SER A 44 5.75 -29.76 -12.27
C SER A 44 7.02 -29.96 -11.44
N MET A 45 7.96 -29.03 -11.53
CA MET A 45 9.09 -28.94 -10.60
C MET A 45 8.65 -28.12 -9.37
N ARG A 46 8.68 -28.75 -8.20
CA ARG A 46 8.41 -28.09 -6.91
C ARG A 46 9.71 -27.74 -6.22
N SER A 47 9.84 -26.50 -5.78
CA SER A 47 10.71 -26.07 -4.68
C SER A 47 9.88 -26.06 -3.40
N GLY A 48 10.40 -26.68 -2.32
CA GLY A 48 9.60 -26.90 -1.14
C GLY A 48 9.74 -25.82 -0.08
N GLU A 49 8.65 -25.55 0.61
CA GLU A 49 8.64 -25.13 2.00
C GLU A 49 7.40 -25.64 2.75
N LYS A 50 7.54 -25.79 4.09
CA LYS A 50 6.61 -26.56 4.92
C LYS A 50 5.45 -25.68 5.40
N SER A 51 4.28 -25.88 4.84
CA SER A 51 3.00 -25.54 5.48
C SER A 51 2.50 -26.72 6.33
N VAL A 52 1.83 -26.43 7.43
CA VAL A 52 1.15 -27.45 8.25
C VAL A 52 -0.07 -27.93 7.46
N SER A 53 0.10 -29.02 6.73
CA SER A 53 -0.98 -29.66 5.98
C SER A 53 -1.90 -30.43 6.94
N LEU A 54 -3.21 -30.25 6.79
CA LEU A 54 -4.18 -31.31 7.16
C LEU A 54 -3.72 -32.59 6.50
N GLU A 55 -3.64 -33.69 7.26
CA GLU A 55 -3.18 -34.95 6.70
C GLU A 55 -4.14 -35.38 5.58
N GLN A 56 -3.59 -35.72 4.42
CA GLN A 56 -4.27 -36.19 3.20
C GLN A 56 -5.23 -37.39 3.42
N SER A 57 -5.31 -37.90 4.66
CA SER A 57 -6.14 -39.01 5.08
C SER A 57 -7.61 -38.67 5.38
N ASP A 58 -7.96 -37.39 5.50
CA ASP A 58 -9.28 -36.97 5.97
C ASP A 58 -10.23 -36.48 4.87
N ILE A 59 -9.74 -36.32 3.64
CA ILE A 59 -10.60 -35.99 2.50
C ILE A 59 -11.21 -37.29 1.97
N PRO A 60 -12.54 -37.46 1.98
CA PRO A 60 -13.16 -38.61 1.37
C PRO A 60 -12.79 -38.66 -0.12
N LYS A 61 -12.67 -39.90 -0.67
CA LYS A 61 -12.56 -40.08 -2.11
C LYS A 61 -13.88 -39.64 -2.76
N ILE A 62 -13.98 -38.36 -3.10
CA ILE A 62 -15.10 -37.79 -3.83
C ILE A 62 -14.70 -37.82 -5.30
N GLU A 63 -15.52 -38.46 -6.12
CA GLU A 63 -15.41 -38.40 -7.57
C GLU A 63 -16.27 -37.19 -8.02
N ILE A 64 -15.68 -36.24 -8.75
CA ILE A 64 -16.42 -35.13 -9.29
C ILE A 64 -17.03 -35.58 -10.61
N GLU A 65 -18.31 -35.95 -10.57
CA GLU A 65 -19.06 -36.36 -11.76
C GLU A 65 -19.77 -35.18 -12.41
N ASP A 66 -20.19 -34.21 -11.60
CA ASP A 66 -20.93 -33.02 -12.08
C ASP A 66 -20.60 -31.74 -11.29
N LEU A 67 -21.27 -30.64 -11.64
CA LEU A 67 -21.10 -29.32 -10.98
C LEU A 67 -21.57 -29.33 -9.52
N THR A 68 -22.51 -30.16 -9.14
CA THR A 68 -23.03 -30.26 -7.76
C THR A 68 -21.93 -30.84 -6.86
N ASP A 69 -21.22 -31.85 -7.34
CA ASP A 69 -20.08 -32.41 -6.63
C ASP A 69 -18.96 -31.39 -6.48
N ALA A 70 -18.61 -30.66 -7.57
CA ALA A 70 -17.60 -29.62 -7.54
C ALA A 70 -17.96 -28.49 -6.56
N PHE A 71 -19.19 -28.00 -6.55
CA PHE A 71 -19.65 -27.00 -5.58
C PHE A 71 -19.58 -27.52 -4.14
N THR A 72 -19.97 -28.78 -3.93
CA THR A 72 -19.89 -29.42 -2.61
C THR A 72 -18.46 -29.50 -2.12
N VAL A 73 -17.51 -29.84 -3.00
CA VAL A 73 -16.08 -29.90 -2.68
C VAL A 73 -15.56 -28.52 -2.26
N ILE A 74 -15.80 -27.48 -3.06
CA ILE A 74 -15.32 -26.13 -2.76
C ILE A 74 -15.94 -25.63 -1.43
N LEU A 75 -17.25 -25.75 -1.25
CA LEU A 75 -17.95 -25.23 -0.07
C LEU A 75 -17.60 -25.96 1.24
N GLN A 76 -17.23 -27.25 1.18
CA GLN A 76 -16.97 -28.05 2.38
C GLN A 76 -15.49 -28.20 2.72
N TYR A 77 -14.62 -28.19 1.72
CA TYR A 77 -13.21 -28.58 1.90
C TYR A 77 -12.19 -27.50 1.53
N ALA A 78 -12.59 -26.44 0.80
CA ALA A 78 -11.68 -25.33 0.56
C ALA A 78 -11.23 -24.70 1.89
N SER A 79 -9.93 -24.48 2.04
CA SER A 79 -9.36 -23.85 3.23
C SER A 79 -9.79 -22.38 3.34
N LYS A 80 -9.68 -21.81 4.54
CA LYS A 80 -9.91 -20.37 4.72
C LYS A 80 -8.89 -19.53 3.96
N ASP A 81 -7.67 -20.03 3.82
CA ASP A 81 -6.60 -19.35 3.10
C ASP A 81 -6.90 -19.32 1.61
N MET A 82 -7.37 -20.43 1.03
CA MET A 82 -7.81 -20.49 -0.37
C MET A 82 -8.97 -19.52 -0.67
N LEU A 83 -9.86 -19.31 0.29
CA LEU A 83 -10.98 -18.39 0.17
C LEU A 83 -10.62 -16.94 0.58
N ALA A 84 -9.41 -16.76 1.13
CA ALA A 84 -8.83 -15.47 1.48
C ALA A 84 -9.82 -14.51 2.22
N GLY A 85 -10.58 -15.05 3.18
CA GLY A 85 -11.57 -14.29 3.95
C GLY A 85 -12.87 -13.95 3.22
N CYS A 86 -12.99 -14.24 1.92
CA CYS A 86 -14.23 -14.05 1.16
C CYS A 86 -15.33 -15.03 1.61
N THR A 87 -16.58 -14.56 1.61
CA THR A 87 -17.73 -15.42 1.91
C THR A 87 -18.20 -16.12 0.64
N VAL A 88 -17.52 -17.18 0.26
CA VAL A 88 -17.93 -18.02 -0.86
C VAL A 88 -19.12 -18.88 -0.47
N ASP A 89 -20.24 -18.69 -1.14
CA ASP A 89 -21.47 -19.46 -1.00
C ASP A 89 -21.95 -20.00 -2.36
N GLU A 90 -23.05 -20.74 -2.36
CA GLU A 90 -23.64 -21.28 -3.58
C GLU A 90 -24.00 -20.18 -4.60
N SER A 91 -24.39 -18.99 -4.14
CA SER A 91 -24.76 -17.86 -5.01
C SER A 91 -23.53 -17.30 -5.73
N PHE A 92 -22.40 -17.20 -5.02
CA PHE A 92 -21.12 -16.83 -5.61
C PHE A 92 -20.67 -17.88 -6.64
N LEU A 93 -20.71 -19.18 -6.30
CA LEU A 93 -20.29 -20.26 -7.21
C LEU A 93 -21.19 -20.34 -8.45
N MET A 94 -22.48 -20.09 -8.32
CA MET A 94 -23.40 -20.01 -9.46
C MET A 94 -23.08 -18.81 -10.37
N TRP A 95 -22.77 -17.64 -9.80
CA TRP A 95 -22.30 -16.48 -10.56
C TRP A 95 -20.97 -16.79 -11.24
N PHE A 96 -20.02 -17.38 -10.51
CA PHE A 96 -18.71 -17.78 -11.04
C PHE A 96 -18.83 -18.74 -12.22
N TYR A 97 -19.65 -19.77 -12.09
CA TYR A 97 -19.96 -20.70 -13.18
C TYR A 97 -20.52 -19.99 -14.41
N ALA A 98 -21.43 -19.03 -14.21
CA ALA A 98 -22.05 -18.28 -15.31
C ALA A 98 -21.04 -17.40 -16.06
N GLN A 99 -19.98 -16.93 -15.39
CA GLN A 99 -18.93 -16.09 -15.98
C GLN A 99 -17.81 -16.90 -16.64
N TYR A 100 -17.32 -17.94 -15.95
CA TYR A 100 -16.08 -18.64 -16.31
C TYR A 100 -16.31 -20.09 -16.81
N GLY A 101 -17.51 -20.61 -16.66
CA GLY A 101 -17.88 -21.91 -17.19
C GLY A 101 -17.60 -23.08 -16.24
N ARG A 102 -17.92 -24.30 -16.77
CA ARG A 102 -17.84 -25.54 -16.02
C ARG A 102 -16.41 -25.93 -15.67
N ASP A 103 -15.51 -25.78 -16.64
CA ASP A 103 -14.14 -26.30 -16.52
C ASP A 103 -13.36 -25.57 -15.42
N ALA A 104 -13.50 -24.25 -15.30
CA ALA A 104 -12.89 -23.46 -14.22
C ALA A 104 -13.37 -23.92 -12.83
N VAL A 105 -14.68 -24.15 -12.65
CA VAL A 105 -15.23 -24.66 -11.37
C VAL A 105 -14.65 -26.02 -11.03
N ILE A 106 -14.54 -26.91 -12.01
CA ILE A 106 -14.03 -28.27 -11.83
C ILE A 106 -12.53 -28.25 -11.48
N HIS A 107 -11.73 -27.42 -12.15
CA HIS A 107 -10.30 -27.29 -11.86
C HIS A 107 -10.06 -26.81 -10.42
N ILE A 108 -10.79 -25.79 -9.98
CA ILE A 108 -10.73 -25.32 -8.58
C ILE A 108 -11.11 -26.43 -7.60
N ALA A 109 -12.17 -27.21 -7.87
CA ALA A 109 -12.57 -28.31 -7.03
C ALA A 109 -11.53 -29.44 -6.98
N PHE A 110 -10.84 -29.72 -8.08
CA PHE A 110 -9.73 -30.67 -8.11
C PHE A 110 -8.53 -30.20 -7.29
N ASP A 111 -8.16 -28.92 -7.35
CA ASP A 111 -7.10 -28.36 -6.52
C ASP A 111 -7.41 -28.57 -5.03
N VAL A 112 -8.66 -28.32 -4.61
CA VAL A 112 -9.12 -28.59 -3.23
C VAL A 112 -8.97 -30.07 -2.88
N LEU A 113 -9.38 -31.01 -3.76
CA LEU A 113 -9.32 -32.43 -3.49
C LEU A 113 -7.88 -32.99 -3.45
N ASP A 114 -7.01 -32.46 -4.28
CA ASP A 114 -5.60 -32.86 -4.30
C ASP A 114 -4.82 -32.28 -3.12
N GLY A 115 -5.48 -31.48 -2.26
CA GLY A 115 -4.90 -30.87 -1.06
C GLY A 115 -4.01 -29.68 -1.40
N GLY A 116 -4.16 -29.10 -2.61
CA GLY A 116 -3.48 -27.90 -3.06
C GLY A 116 -3.90 -26.72 -2.19
N ASN A 117 -5.20 -26.45 -2.15
CA ASN A 117 -5.76 -25.27 -1.45
C ASN A 117 -4.97 -24.01 -1.73
N ASP A 118 -4.52 -23.84 -2.98
CA ASP A 118 -3.73 -22.71 -3.42
C ASP A 118 -4.66 -21.53 -3.75
N PRO A 119 -4.56 -20.38 -3.07
CA PRO A 119 -5.38 -19.22 -3.39
C PRO A 119 -5.14 -18.70 -4.81
N ASP A 120 -3.99 -18.96 -5.40
CA ASP A 120 -3.67 -18.52 -6.77
C ASP A 120 -4.40 -19.33 -7.84
N VAL A 121 -4.99 -20.49 -7.55
CA VAL A 121 -5.80 -21.24 -8.52
C VAL A 121 -6.92 -20.40 -9.14
N TRP A 122 -7.53 -19.49 -8.38
CA TRP A 122 -8.55 -18.56 -8.88
C TRP A 122 -7.98 -17.62 -9.94
N TYR A 123 -6.76 -17.13 -9.70
CA TYR A 123 -6.07 -16.24 -10.64
C TYR A 123 -5.62 -16.99 -11.90
N GLU A 124 -5.07 -18.18 -11.74
CA GLU A 124 -4.64 -19.04 -12.86
C GLU A 124 -5.80 -19.36 -13.82
N GLU A 125 -7.00 -19.64 -13.26
CA GLU A 125 -8.18 -20.00 -14.04
C GLU A 125 -8.89 -18.81 -14.69
N THR A 126 -8.77 -17.60 -14.12
CA THR A 126 -9.62 -16.47 -14.51
C THR A 126 -8.88 -15.18 -14.86
N GLY A 127 -7.61 -15.08 -14.49
CA GLY A 127 -6.86 -13.83 -14.51
C GLY A 127 -7.27 -12.85 -13.41
N ASN A 128 -8.03 -13.33 -12.38
CA ASN A 128 -8.47 -12.52 -11.25
C ASN A 128 -8.32 -13.31 -9.95
N SER A 129 -7.74 -12.68 -8.92
CA SER A 129 -7.70 -13.28 -7.59
C SER A 129 -9.10 -13.44 -6.99
N ILE A 130 -9.24 -14.28 -5.96
CA ILE A 130 -10.52 -14.47 -5.26
C ILE A 130 -11.06 -13.14 -4.70
N HIS A 131 -10.19 -12.23 -4.25
CA HIS A 131 -10.57 -10.89 -3.78
C HIS A 131 -11.20 -10.06 -4.89
N VAL A 132 -10.67 -10.11 -6.11
CA VAL A 132 -11.23 -9.40 -7.27
C VAL A 132 -12.52 -10.06 -7.73
N LEU A 133 -12.57 -11.38 -7.79
CA LEU A 133 -13.80 -12.13 -8.12
C LEU A 133 -14.93 -11.81 -7.15
N TRP A 134 -14.63 -11.68 -5.85
CA TRP A 134 -15.60 -11.26 -4.84
C TRP A 134 -16.15 -9.86 -5.10
N LEU A 135 -15.28 -8.89 -5.44
CA LEU A 135 -15.72 -7.53 -5.80
C LEU A 135 -16.59 -7.52 -7.06
N LEU A 136 -16.23 -8.32 -8.09
CA LEU A 136 -17.01 -8.47 -9.31
C LEU A 136 -18.41 -9.05 -9.01
N TYR A 137 -18.47 -10.07 -8.16
CA TYR A 137 -19.73 -10.63 -7.70
C TYR A 137 -20.58 -9.61 -6.93
N CYS A 138 -19.98 -8.88 -5.99
CA CYS A 138 -20.67 -7.81 -5.24
C CYS A 138 -21.25 -6.74 -6.17
N ARG A 139 -20.48 -6.35 -7.18
CA ARG A 139 -20.89 -5.37 -8.20
C ARG A 139 -22.08 -5.88 -9.02
N ASP A 140 -22.00 -7.10 -9.53
CA ASP A 140 -22.95 -7.66 -10.48
C ASP A 140 -24.26 -8.12 -9.81
N SER A 141 -24.17 -8.68 -8.60
CA SER A 141 -25.31 -9.17 -7.84
C SER A 141 -26.04 -8.08 -7.05
N GLY A 142 -25.36 -6.95 -6.77
CA GLY A 142 -25.85 -5.93 -5.84
C GLY A 142 -25.76 -6.35 -4.36
N PHE A 143 -25.16 -7.50 -4.07
CA PHE A 143 -24.85 -7.95 -2.72
C PHE A 143 -23.59 -7.25 -2.20
N GLY A 144 -23.52 -6.99 -0.89
CA GLY A 144 -22.28 -6.48 -0.29
C GLY A 144 -21.73 -5.17 -0.89
N GLN A 145 -22.58 -4.23 -1.31
CA GLN A 145 -22.14 -2.98 -1.94
C GLN A 145 -21.16 -2.16 -1.11
N HIS A 146 -21.08 -2.38 0.20
CA HIS A 146 -20.08 -1.76 1.09
C HIS A 146 -18.67 -2.25 0.82
N GLU A 147 -18.49 -3.43 0.21
CA GLU A 147 -17.20 -3.97 -0.20
C GLU A 147 -16.57 -3.16 -1.35
N LEU A 148 -17.38 -2.39 -2.08
CA LEU A 148 -16.93 -1.52 -3.16
C LEU A 148 -16.53 -0.11 -2.68
N GLU A 149 -16.68 0.18 -1.38
CA GLU A 149 -16.25 1.45 -0.81
C GLU A 149 -14.70 1.55 -0.84
N ASN A 150 -14.17 2.69 -1.28
CA ASN A 150 -12.73 2.97 -1.40
C ASN A 150 -11.96 1.99 -2.32
N VAL A 151 -12.64 1.39 -3.30
CA VAL A 151 -12.04 0.53 -4.32
C VAL A 151 -11.89 1.33 -5.62
N TYR A 152 -10.66 1.42 -6.11
CA TYR A 152 -10.28 2.15 -7.32
C TYR A 152 -9.77 1.16 -8.38
N TRP A 153 -10.46 1.12 -9.52
CA TRP A 153 -10.09 0.27 -10.65
C TRP A 153 -9.13 1.05 -11.54
N MET A 154 -7.89 0.61 -11.61
CA MET A 154 -6.83 1.29 -12.36
C MET A 154 -6.43 0.47 -13.60
N GLN A 155 -5.86 1.15 -14.58
CA GLN A 155 -5.23 0.52 -15.73
C GLN A 155 -3.72 0.61 -15.56
N THR A 156 -3.02 -0.49 -15.76
CA THR A 156 -1.55 -0.50 -15.71
C THR A 156 -0.94 -0.16 -17.06
N ALA A 157 0.24 0.44 -17.03
CA ALA A 157 1.04 0.69 -18.22
C ALA A 157 1.52 -0.63 -18.86
N ALA A 158 1.77 -1.66 -18.06
CA ALA A 158 2.16 -3.00 -18.49
C ALA A 158 1.28 -4.07 -17.83
N ALA A 159 0.90 -5.10 -18.60
CA ALA A 159 0.11 -6.22 -18.06
C ALA A 159 0.91 -7.11 -17.09
N SER A 160 2.25 -7.07 -17.17
CA SER A 160 3.15 -7.93 -16.39
C SER A 160 3.55 -7.36 -15.02
N GLU A 161 3.14 -6.14 -14.68
CA GLU A 161 3.52 -5.51 -13.43
C GLU A 161 2.52 -4.44 -12.99
N MET A 162 2.52 -4.11 -11.70
CA MET A 162 1.80 -2.99 -11.09
C MET A 162 2.84 -2.11 -10.39
N VAL A 163 2.88 -0.82 -10.72
CA VAL A 163 3.90 0.12 -10.22
C VAL A 163 3.27 1.23 -9.39
N PHE A 164 3.60 1.26 -8.11
CA PHE A 164 3.25 2.33 -7.19
C PHE A 164 4.44 3.26 -6.99
N GLY A 165 4.24 4.57 -7.18
CA GLY A 165 5.23 5.60 -6.91
C GLY A 165 5.00 6.28 -5.58
N PHE A 166 6.09 6.55 -4.84
CA PHE A 166 6.08 7.28 -3.56
C PHE A 166 7.12 8.38 -3.60
N ALA A 167 6.71 9.61 -3.34
CA ALA A 167 7.63 10.72 -3.13
C ALA A 167 7.74 11.05 -1.63
N GLY A 168 8.86 11.66 -1.24
CA GLY A 168 9.05 12.15 0.11
C GLY A 168 8.16 13.37 0.44
N ASP A 169 8.47 14.06 1.53
CA ASP A 169 7.65 15.13 2.07
C ASP A 169 7.56 16.33 1.13
N ILE A 170 6.33 16.80 0.84
CA ILE A 170 6.07 18.03 0.08
C ILE A 170 5.39 19.08 0.94
N ASN A 171 5.63 20.37 0.62
CA ASN A 171 5.04 21.50 1.34
C ASN A 171 4.66 22.65 0.41
N PHE A 172 3.35 22.92 0.27
CA PHE A 172 2.78 24.04 -0.47
C PHE A 172 2.40 25.23 0.42
N ALA A 173 2.91 25.26 1.67
CA ALA A 173 2.53 26.30 2.62
C ALA A 173 2.86 27.71 2.09
N GLU A 174 1.93 28.64 2.33
CA GLU A 174 2.14 30.06 2.03
C GLU A 174 3.29 30.64 2.85
N ASN A 175 4.06 31.51 2.21
CA ASN A 175 5.26 32.15 2.77
C ASN A 175 6.37 31.15 3.17
N TRP A 176 6.35 29.95 2.62
CA TRP A 176 7.42 28.98 2.76
C TRP A 176 8.41 29.11 1.58
N TYR A 177 9.66 28.78 1.80
CA TYR A 177 10.75 29.03 0.83
C TYR A 177 10.47 28.46 -0.56
N THR A 178 10.05 27.19 -0.61
CA THR A 178 9.73 26.51 -1.87
C THR A 178 8.56 27.18 -2.60
N THR A 179 7.52 27.55 -1.86
CA THR A 179 6.33 28.20 -2.42
C THR A 179 6.60 29.63 -2.88
N GLU A 180 7.46 30.39 -2.17
CA GLU A 180 7.87 31.71 -2.61
C GLU A 180 8.72 31.63 -3.89
N TYR A 181 9.65 30.65 -3.97
CA TYR A 181 10.42 30.38 -5.17
C TYR A 181 9.51 30.03 -6.37
N MET A 182 8.55 29.13 -6.17
CA MET A 182 7.58 28.74 -7.20
C MET A 182 6.82 29.95 -7.81
N LYS A 183 6.45 30.93 -6.99
CA LYS A 183 5.73 32.13 -7.45
C LYS A 183 6.57 33.01 -8.38
N GLU A 184 7.89 32.94 -8.30
CA GLU A 184 8.84 33.69 -9.10
C GLU A 184 9.18 32.99 -10.42
N GLN A 185 8.77 31.71 -10.57
CA GLN A 185 9.04 30.94 -11.78
C GLN A 185 8.01 31.22 -12.88
N PRO A 186 8.43 31.28 -14.16
CA PRO A 186 7.54 31.54 -15.30
C PRO A 186 6.38 30.55 -15.40
N ASP A 187 6.65 29.24 -15.24
CA ASP A 187 5.65 28.15 -15.32
C ASP A 187 5.31 27.57 -13.92
N GLY A 188 5.63 28.35 -12.86
CA GLY A 188 5.25 28.02 -11.49
C GLY A 188 5.85 26.72 -10.98
N LEU A 189 4.99 25.76 -10.60
CA LEU A 189 5.44 24.49 -10.00
C LEU A 189 6.19 23.60 -11.01
N TRP A 190 5.88 23.70 -12.31
CA TRP A 190 6.58 22.94 -13.36
C TRP A 190 8.08 23.22 -13.37
N ASP A 191 8.50 24.47 -13.14
CA ASP A 191 9.91 24.86 -13.12
C ASP A 191 10.64 24.45 -11.82
N CYS A 192 9.91 23.90 -10.84
CA CYS A 192 10.49 23.44 -9.58
C CYS A 192 10.96 21.98 -9.64
N PHE A 193 10.64 21.26 -10.72
CA PHE A 193 10.98 19.86 -10.90
C PHE A 193 11.56 19.62 -12.29
N SER A 194 12.47 18.66 -12.41
CA SER A 194 12.96 18.30 -13.73
C SER A 194 11.88 17.56 -14.53
N GLU A 195 11.83 17.78 -15.84
CA GLU A 195 10.82 17.22 -16.74
C GLU A 195 10.80 15.68 -16.70
N ASP A 196 11.97 15.08 -16.67
CA ASP A 196 12.14 13.63 -16.58
C ASP A 196 11.62 13.06 -15.25
N LEU A 197 11.75 13.82 -14.14
CA LEU A 197 11.18 13.43 -12.84
C LEU A 197 9.65 13.43 -12.89
N LEU A 198 9.06 14.50 -13.39
CA LEU A 198 7.60 14.60 -13.54
C LEU A 198 7.06 13.50 -14.46
N ALA A 199 7.76 13.22 -15.57
CA ALA A 199 7.39 12.15 -16.48
C ALA A 199 7.43 10.76 -15.80
N GLN A 200 8.42 10.51 -14.91
CA GLN A 200 8.48 9.25 -14.16
C GLN A 200 7.41 9.15 -13.07
N MET A 201 7.04 10.27 -12.43
CA MET A 201 5.95 10.31 -11.46
C MET A 201 4.59 10.06 -12.12
N GLN A 202 4.33 10.71 -13.26
CA GLN A 202 3.10 10.51 -14.05
C GLN A 202 3.04 9.16 -14.77
N GLY A 203 4.17 8.48 -14.91
CA GLY A 203 4.29 7.21 -15.61
C GLY A 203 4.13 5.97 -14.73
N VAL A 204 3.94 6.10 -13.41
CA VAL A 204 3.57 4.98 -12.53
C VAL A 204 2.06 4.73 -12.60
N ASP A 205 1.60 3.54 -12.23
CA ASP A 205 0.18 3.21 -12.27
C ASP A 205 -0.62 3.87 -11.15
N VAL A 206 0.02 4.08 -9.98
CA VAL A 206 -0.55 4.79 -8.83
C VAL A 206 0.52 5.65 -8.18
N MET A 207 0.32 6.98 -8.13
CA MET A 207 1.22 7.93 -7.48
C MET A 207 0.69 8.35 -6.11
N ILE A 208 1.47 8.11 -5.06
CA ILE A 208 1.12 8.41 -3.66
C ILE A 208 2.09 9.45 -3.09
N MET A 209 1.54 10.50 -2.46
CA MET A 209 2.34 11.61 -1.92
C MET A 209 1.98 11.93 -0.47
N ASN A 210 2.99 12.26 0.35
CA ASN A 210 2.76 12.77 1.69
C ASN A 210 2.45 14.28 1.66
N ASN A 211 1.17 14.63 1.91
CA ASN A 211 0.70 16.02 2.00
C ASN A 211 0.95 16.56 3.41
N GLU A 212 2.14 17.11 3.67
CA GLU A 212 2.59 17.49 5.01
C GLU A 212 2.30 18.95 5.36
N PHE A 213 1.06 19.38 5.16
CA PHE A 213 0.55 20.71 5.50
C PHE A 213 -0.98 20.71 5.51
N THR A 214 -1.58 21.83 5.87
CA THR A 214 -3.03 21.99 5.99
C THR A 214 -3.59 22.86 4.88
N TYR A 215 -4.58 22.39 4.13
CA TYR A 215 -5.37 23.23 3.22
C TYR A 215 -6.45 23.97 4.01
N VAL A 216 -6.28 25.28 4.22
CA VAL A 216 -7.28 26.12 4.89
C VAL A 216 -7.17 27.58 4.46
N ASN A 217 -8.32 28.22 4.22
CA ASN A 217 -8.37 29.64 3.91
C ASN A 217 -7.76 30.49 5.02
N LYS A 218 -6.96 31.50 4.66
CA LYS A 218 -6.31 32.43 5.59
C LYS A 218 -7.31 33.11 6.52
N LYS A 219 -8.48 33.48 6.02
CA LYS A 219 -9.51 34.17 6.79
C LYS A 219 -10.11 33.23 7.85
N GLY A 220 -9.82 33.54 9.11
CA GLY A 220 -10.32 32.76 10.26
C GLY A 220 -9.56 31.46 10.54
N ALA A 221 -8.40 31.24 9.89
CA ALA A 221 -7.49 30.20 10.27
C ALA A 221 -6.65 30.64 11.48
N THR A 222 -6.63 29.81 12.51
CA THR A 222 -5.79 30.00 13.71
C THR A 222 -4.98 28.73 13.88
N SER A 223 -3.66 28.88 13.89
CA SER A 223 -2.75 27.74 14.12
C SER A 223 -2.82 27.24 15.54
N VAL A 224 -2.45 25.98 15.73
CA VAL A 224 -2.35 25.34 17.06
C VAL A 224 -1.29 26.07 17.88
N TYR A 225 -1.69 26.53 19.05
CA TYR A 225 -0.82 27.30 19.94
C TYR A 225 0.36 26.47 20.45
N GLY A 226 1.56 27.07 20.40
CA GLY A 226 2.77 26.47 20.96
C GLY A 226 3.48 25.46 20.03
N LYS A 227 2.97 25.20 18.84
CA LYS A 227 3.68 24.45 17.80
C LYS A 227 4.67 25.37 17.09
N ALA A 228 5.93 24.93 16.92
CA ALA A 228 7.01 25.74 16.38
C ALA A 228 6.79 26.08 14.89
N TYR A 229 6.39 25.09 14.11
CA TYR A 229 6.09 25.22 12.68
C TYR A 229 4.64 24.83 12.40
N THR A 230 3.95 25.66 11.63
CA THR A 230 2.57 25.40 11.19
C THR A 230 2.44 25.76 9.72
N PHE A 231 2.03 24.80 8.92
CA PHE A 231 1.99 24.90 7.47
C PHE A 231 0.56 25.04 6.96
N ARG A 232 0.32 26.03 6.11
CA ARG A 232 -0.98 26.33 5.55
C ARG A 232 -0.90 26.69 4.07
N ALA A 233 -1.67 26.01 3.26
CA ALA A 233 -1.91 26.36 1.87
C ALA A 233 -3.37 26.80 1.65
N ASP A 234 -3.63 27.61 0.61
CA ASP A 234 -4.99 27.85 0.15
C ASP A 234 -5.60 26.53 -0.39
N PRO A 235 -6.87 26.22 -0.09
CA PRO A 235 -7.53 25.01 -0.59
C PRO A 235 -7.44 24.82 -2.10
N GLN A 236 -7.46 25.89 -2.89
CA GLN A 236 -7.32 25.81 -4.36
C GLN A 236 -6.00 25.18 -4.80
N LYS A 237 -4.97 25.22 -3.96
CA LYS A 237 -3.67 24.60 -4.30
C LYS A 237 -3.69 23.07 -4.29
N ALA A 238 -4.78 22.44 -3.89
CA ALA A 238 -4.94 21.00 -4.05
C ALA A 238 -4.88 20.58 -5.54
N GLU A 239 -5.30 21.45 -6.46
CA GLU A 239 -5.16 21.26 -7.91
C GLU A 239 -3.71 20.99 -8.36
N LEU A 240 -2.71 21.53 -7.64
CA LEU A 240 -1.29 21.36 -7.97
C LEU A 240 -0.81 19.91 -7.83
N LEU A 241 -1.52 19.08 -7.10
CA LEU A 241 -1.22 17.64 -6.98
C LEU A 241 -1.36 16.91 -8.33
N GLU A 242 -2.18 17.43 -9.25
CA GLU A 242 -2.33 16.89 -10.61
C GLU A 242 -1.01 16.91 -11.40
N ILE A 243 -0.13 17.88 -11.14
CA ILE A 243 1.16 18.02 -11.82
C ILE A 243 2.04 16.78 -11.62
N PHE A 244 1.91 16.12 -10.49
CA PHE A 244 2.65 14.90 -10.16
C PHE A 244 1.94 13.61 -10.60
N GLY A 245 0.73 13.71 -11.16
CA GLY A 245 -0.12 12.55 -11.41
C GLY A 245 -0.60 11.89 -10.12
N THR A 246 -0.85 12.66 -9.05
CA THR A 246 -1.19 12.13 -7.72
C THR A 246 -2.54 11.45 -7.71
N ASP A 247 -2.57 10.15 -7.41
CA ASP A 247 -3.80 9.36 -7.25
C ASP A 247 -4.28 9.33 -5.81
N THR A 248 -3.38 9.42 -4.84
CA THR A 248 -3.71 9.38 -3.41
C THR A 248 -2.70 10.21 -2.60
N VAL A 249 -3.17 10.84 -1.52
CA VAL A 249 -2.29 11.47 -0.55
C VAL A 249 -2.37 10.78 0.81
N THR A 250 -1.25 10.74 1.54
CA THR A 250 -1.28 10.42 2.95
C THR A 250 -1.43 11.69 3.78
N LEU A 251 -2.27 11.61 4.79
CA LEU A 251 -2.54 12.68 5.74
C LEU A 251 -2.18 12.28 7.18
N ALA A 252 -1.64 11.08 7.36
CA ALA A 252 -1.19 10.59 8.64
C ALA A 252 0.16 11.21 9.04
N ASN A 253 0.23 12.53 9.19
CA ASN A 253 1.44 13.26 9.55
C ASN A 253 1.16 14.29 10.67
N ASN A 254 2.21 14.93 11.17
CA ASN A 254 2.10 15.90 12.25
C ASN A 254 1.61 17.28 11.79
N HIS A 255 1.55 17.57 10.48
CA HIS A 255 1.19 18.90 9.96
C HIS A 255 -0.23 19.03 9.42
N VAL A 256 -0.95 17.94 9.20
CA VAL A 256 -2.35 17.99 8.73
C VAL A 256 -3.30 18.66 9.72
N TYR A 257 -2.93 18.74 11.01
CA TYR A 257 -3.73 19.31 12.09
C TYR A 257 -3.23 20.68 12.57
N ASP A 258 -2.32 21.32 11.86
CA ASP A 258 -1.68 22.60 12.24
C ASP A 258 -2.67 23.75 12.50
N TYR A 259 -3.84 23.68 11.90
CA TYR A 259 -4.95 24.61 12.09
C TYR A 259 -6.13 23.94 12.78
N GLY A 260 -5.85 22.93 13.61
CA GLY A 260 -6.82 22.21 14.41
C GLY A 260 -7.89 21.49 13.60
N LYS A 261 -8.99 21.15 14.25
CA LYS A 261 -10.16 20.48 13.64
C LYS A 261 -10.64 21.15 12.35
N ARG A 262 -10.69 22.51 12.34
CA ARG A 262 -11.13 23.26 11.16
C ARG A 262 -10.16 23.11 9.99
N GLY A 263 -8.86 23.15 10.27
CA GLY A 263 -7.83 22.96 9.25
C GLY A 263 -7.93 21.58 8.62
N LEU A 264 -7.96 20.53 9.45
CA LEU A 264 -8.13 19.16 8.96
C LEU A 264 -9.39 19.00 8.11
N LEU A 265 -10.57 19.42 8.60
CA LEU A 265 -11.81 19.30 7.83
C LEU A 265 -11.74 20.04 6.49
N SER A 266 -11.13 21.24 6.46
CA SER A 266 -10.92 22.00 5.22
C SER A 266 -9.94 21.28 4.27
N THR A 267 -8.95 20.56 4.79
CA THR A 267 -8.05 19.73 3.98
C THR A 267 -8.81 18.56 3.33
N LEU A 268 -9.64 17.87 4.11
CA LEU A 268 -10.47 16.79 3.57
C LEU A 268 -11.44 17.30 2.51
N ASP A 269 -12.09 18.47 2.75
CA ASP A 269 -13.01 19.10 1.78
C ASP A 269 -12.30 19.50 0.48
N ALA A 270 -11.05 20.01 0.56
CA ALA A 270 -10.27 20.37 -0.61
C ALA A 270 -9.90 19.14 -1.46
N LEU A 271 -9.46 18.05 -0.83
CA LEU A 271 -9.14 16.80 -1.52
C LEU A 271 -10.38 16.11 -2.09
N ASP A 272 -11.50 16.11 -1.35
CA ASP A 272 -12.79 15.60 -1.84
C ASP A 272 -13.27 16.38 -3.08
N GLN A 273 -13.02 17.70 -3.13
CA GLN A 273 -13.37 18.55 -4.27
C GLN A 273 -12.54 18.22 -5.52
N GLU A 274 -11.26 17.94 -5.36
CA GLU A 274 -10.38 17.51 -6.45
C GLU A 274 -10.54 16.02 -6.78
N GLY A 275 -11.31 15.27 -6.00
CA GLY A 275 -11.50 13.85 -6.19
C GLY A 275 -10.27 13.01 -5.86
N ILE A 276 -9.36 13.53 -5.02
CA ILE A 276 -8.13 12.84 -4.61
C ILE A 276 -8.38 12.05 -3.33
N PRO A 277 -8.31 10.73 -3.36
CA PRO A 277 -8.37 9.87 -2.18
C PRO A 277 -7.28 10.22 -1.16
N TYR A 278 -7.58 9.99 0.11
CA TYR A 278 -6.62 10.21 1.20
C TYR A 278 -6.69 9.08 2.24
N SER A 279 -5.56 8.79 2.87
CA SER A 279 -5.42 7.78 3.92
C SER A 279 -4.87 8.38 5.22
N GLY A 280 -5.17 7.75 6.35
CA GLY A 280 -4.55 8.02 7.64
C GLY A 280 -5.06 9.25 8.41
N ALA A 281 -6.03 9.98 7.86
CA ALA A 281 -6.80 11.00 8.57
C ALA A 281 -8.26 11.00 8.10
N GLY A 282 -9.16 11.53 8.93
CA GLY A 282 -10.57 11.50 8.57
C GLY A 282 -11.46 12.36 9.47
N ARG A 283 -12.75 12.43 9.12
CA ARG A 283 -13.79 13.16 9.85
C ARG A 283 -14.16 12.50 11.17
N ASN A 284 -13.82 11.24 11.30
CA ASN A 284 -13.92 10.40 12.50
C ASN A 284 -12.97 9.21 12.37
N LEU A 285 -12.96 8.32 13.35
CA LEU A 285 -12.06 7.17 13.36
C LEU A 285 -12.31 6.20 12.20
N LYS A 286 -13.56 5.90 11.86
CA LYS A 286 -13.88 5.03 10.73
C LYS A 286 -13.27 5.57 9.43
N ASP A 287 -13.42 6.88 9.18
CA ASP A 287 -12.88 7.55 8.00
C ASP A 287 -11.34 7.61 8.02
N ALA A 288 -10.73 7.90 9.19
CA ALA A 288 -9.27 7.91 9.34
C ALA A 288 -8.63 6.52 9.22
N SER A 289 -9.40 5.47 9.43
CA SER A 289 -8.98 4.05 9.40
C SER A 289 -9.35 3.36 8.10
N LYS A 290 -9.91 4.07 7.11
CA LYS A 290 -10.31 3.46 5.84
C LYS A 290 -9.09 2.90 5.10
N ILE A 291 -9.24 1.71 4.58
CA ILE A 291 -8.29 1.07 3.69
C ILE A 291 -8.64 1.52 2.27
N ILE A 292 -7.65 1.95 1.50
CA ILE A 292 -7.80 2.23 0.08
C ILE A 292 -7.39 0.97 -0.69
N TYR A 293 -8.21 0.55 -1.62
CA TYR A 293 -7.93 -0.62 -2.45
C TYR A 293 -7.79 -0.21 -3.91
N TYR A 294 -6.74 -0.70 -4.53
CA TYR A 294 -6.52 -0.61 -5.99
C TYR A 294 -6.70 -1.98 -6.62
N VAL A 295 -7.45 -2.03 -7.71
CA VAL A 295 -7.64 -3.25 -8.49
C VAL A 295 -6.97 -3.06 -9.85
N MET A 296 -5.94 -3.84 -10.10
CA MET A 296 -5.11 -3.81 -11.31
C MET A 296 -4.66 -5.23 -11.67
N ASN A 297 -4.58 -5.54 -12.96
CA ASN A 297 -4.08 -6.84 -13.46
C ASN A 297 -4.71 -8.04 -12.74
N GLY A 298 -5.99 -7.96 -12.35
CA GLY A 298 -6.70 -9.02 -11.64
C GLY A 298 -6.26 -9.24 -10.19
N ARG A 299 -5.51 -8.31 -9.62
CA ARG A 299 -5.07 -8.32 -8.20
C ARG A 299 -5.61 -7.10 -7.46
N LYS A 300 -5.82 -7.25 -6.17
CA LYS A 300 -6.31 -6.21 -5.25
C LYS A 300 -5.20 -5.83 -4.27
N VAL A 301 -4.76 -4.59 -4.31
CA VAL A 301 -3.69 -4.05 -3.46
C VAL A 301 -4.29 -3.09 -2.45
N ALA A 302 -4.04 -3.32 -1.17
CA ALA A 302 -4.47 -2.42 -0.09
C ALA A 302 -3.39 -1.38 0.21
N PHE A 303 -3.81 -0.15 0.48
CA PHE A 303 -2.97 0.92 0.98
C PHE A 303 -3.51 1.47 2.30
N VAL A 304 -2.64 1.54 3.32
CA VAL A 304 -2.94 2.06 4.66
C VAL A 304 -1.85 2.99 5.15
N SER A 305 -2.21 4.04 5.90
CA SER A 305 -1.21 4.92 6.50
C SER A 305 -1.53 5.32 7.94
N ALA A 306 -0.48 5.54 8.75
CA ALA A 306 -0.59 5.98 10.14
C ALA A 306 0.61 6.81 10.58
N THR A 307 0.51 7.52 11.71
CA THR A 307 1.61 8.31 12.26
C THR A 307 1.93 8.01 13.72
N GLN A 308 3.23 7.90 14.03
CA GLN A 308 3.72 7.92 15.42
C GLN A 308 3.88 9.34 15.98
N ILE A 309 3.85 10.36 15.12
CA ILE A 309 4.20 11.72 15.47
C ILE A 309 2.93 12.49 15.88
N GLU A 310 2.97 13.30 16.86
CA GLU A 310 4.04 13.65 17.79
C GLU A 310 4.05 12.69 18.98
N ARG A 311 5.24 12.38 19.52
CA ARG A 311 5.39 11.40 20.60
C ARG A 311 5.05 11.98 21.99
N SER A 312 5.47 13.22 22.30
CA SER A 312 5.29 13.83 23.61
C SER A 312 4.21 14.91 23.66
N LYS A 313 4.29 15.92 22.80
CA LYS A 313 3.30 17.02 22.72
C LYS A 313 2.34 16.71 21.59
N GLN A 314 1.19 16.17 21.89
CA GLN A 314 0.20 15.77 20.88
C GLN A 314 -0.60 16.98 20.37
N TYR A 315 0.01 17.80 19.51
CA TYR A 315 -0.67 18.87 18.78
C TYR A 315 -1.64 18.31 17.75
N THR A 316 -1.22 17.27 17.04
CA THR A 316 -2.06 16.54 16.09
C THR A 316 -2.91 15.51 16.82
N LYS A 317 -4.23 15.65 16.72
CA LYS A 317 -5.17 14.82 17.47
C LYS A 317 -5.45 13.51 16.76
N ALA A 318 -5.55 12.43 17.54
CA ALA A 318 -6.07 11.18 17.05
C ALA A 318 -7.55 11.31 16.70
N ALA A 319 -8.00 10.64 15.64
CA ALA A 319 -9.41 10.48 15.33
C ALA A 319 -10.11 9.65 16.42
N THR A 320 -11.37 10.01 16.72
CA THR A 320 -12.26 9.24 17.61
C THR A 320 -13.55 8.89 16.85
N GLU A 321 -14.45 8.15 17.47
CA GLU A 321 -15.74 7.80 16.85
C GLU A 321 -16.52 9.03 16.36
N THR A 322 -16.33 10.18 17.02
CA THR A 322 -17.12 11.40 16.76
C THR A 322 -16.29 12.63 16.40
N GLU A 323 -14.96 12.57 16.55
CA GLU A 323 -14.08 13.71 16.31
C GLU A 323 -13.05 13.41 15.22
N PRO A 324 -12.81 14.39 14.30
CA PRO A 324 -11.81 14.26 13.25
C PRO A 324 -10.39 14.25 13.81
N GLY A 325 -9.52 13.55 13.11
CA GLY A 325 -8.12 13.43 13.48
C GLY A 325 -7.36 12.49 12.55
N VAL A 326 -6.18 12.11 12.97
CA VAL A 326 -5.31 11.17 12.27
C VAL A 326 -5.37 9.77 12.88
N LEU A 327 -5.02 8.77 12.10
CA LEU A 327 -4.75 7.42 12.61
C LEU A 327 -3.36 7.40 13.26
N LYS A 328 -3.33 7.13 14.56
CA LYS A 328 -2.08 7.08 15.34
C LYS A 328 -1.52 5.67 15.41
N ALA A 329 -0.19 5.58 15.22
CA ALA A 329 0.60 4.36 15.41
C ALA A 329 1.56 4.44 16.61
N LEU A 330 1.43 5.47 17.48
CA LEU A 330 2.21 5.56 18.74
C LEU A 330 1.84 4.42 19.71
N HIS A 331 0.57 4.05 19.75
CA HIS A 331 0.03 2.83 20.34
C HIS A 331 -0.55 2.02 19.17
N PRO A 332 0.21 1.07 18.62
CA PRO A 332 -0.02 0.58 17.25
C PRO A 332 -1.15 -0.45 17.14
N GLU A 333 -1.72 -0.93 18.26
CA GLU A 333 -2.66 -2.06 18.28
C GLU A 333 -3.85 -1.88 17.32
N LYS A 334 -4.31 -0.62 17.14
CA LYS A 334 -5.40 -0.31 16.23
C LYS A 334 -4.92 -0.32 14.77
N PHE A 335 -3.76 0.28 14.51
CA PHE A 335 -3.19 0.31 13.17
C PHE A 335 -2.83 -1.10 12.70
N LEU A 336 -2.24 -1.92 13.56
CA LEU A 336 -1.90 -3.31 13.24
C LEU A 336 -3.15 -4.14 12.89
N LYS A 337 -4.29 -3.94 13.58
CA LYS A 337 -5.55 -4.57 13.20
C LYS A 337 -6.06 -4.14 11.83
N ILE A 338 -5.81 -2.90 11.41
CA ILE A 338 -6.16 -2.42 10.08
C ILE A 338 -5.26 -3.06 9.02
N VAL A 339 -3.96 -3.24 9.33
CA VAL A 339 -3.03 -3.98 8.46
C VAL A 339 -3.45 -5.45 8.34
N GLU A 340 -3.80 -6.12 9.47
CA GLU A 340 -4.34 -7.48 9.47
C GLU A 340 -5.63 -7.59 8.65
N GLU A 341 -6.55 -6.61 8.78
CA GLU A 341 -7.78 -6.54 7.98
C GLU A 341 -7.47 -6.34 6.49
N ALA A 342 -6.50 -5.47 6.16
CA ALA A 342 -6.04 -5.26 4.80
C ALA A 342 -5.49 -6.55 4.19
N ALA A 343 -4.62 -7.27 4.92
CA ALA A 343 -4.04 -8.55 4.48
C ALA A 343 -5.07 -9.66 4.29
N GLN A 344 -6.15 -9.66 5.08
CA GLN A 344 -7.24 -10.61 4.92
C GLN A 344 -8.15 -10.30 3.72
N ASN A 345 -8.13 -9.07 3.21
CA ASN A 345 -9.08 -8.59 2.20
C ASN A 345 -8.41 -8.12 0.90
N SER A 346 -7.11 -8.40 0.73
CA SER A 346 -6.37 -8.05 -0.49
C SER A 346 -5.23 -9.03 -0.77
N ASP A 347 -4.70 -8.99 -1.98
CA ASP A 347 -3.58 -9.82 -2.40
C ASP A 347 -2.24 -9.28 -1.90
N TYR A 348 -2.14 -7.94 -1.73
CA TYR A 348 -0.94 -7.24 -1.26
C TYR A 348 -1.32 -6.06 -0.38
N VAL A 349 -0.45 -5.74 0.59
CA VAL A 349 -0.61 -4.60 1.50
C VAL A 349 0.61 -3.70 1.48
N ILE A 350 0.40 -2.44 1.12
CA ILE A 350 1.38 -1.36 1.23
C ILE A 350 1.05 -0.54 2.48
N ALA A 351 1.96 -0.49 3.44
CA ALA A 351 1.81 0.32 4.64
C ALA A 351 2.73 1.54 4.61
N GLU A 352 2.19 2.74 4.84
CA GLU A 352 2.99 3.95 5.00
C GLU A 352 2.94 4.47 6.43
N VAL A 353 4.10 4.86 6.98
CA VAL A 353 4.20 5.33 8.37
C VAL A 353 5.02 6.61 8.47
N HIS A 354 4.41 7.63 9.02
CA HIS A 354 5.08 8.88 9.35
C HIS A 354 5.65 8.78 10.78
N TRP A 355 6.97 8.61 10.90
CA TRP A 355 7.64 8.18 12.13
C TRP A 355 9.08 8.71 12.28
N GLY A 356 9.76 8.27 13.33
CA GLY A 356 11.18 8.55 13.51
C GLY A 356 11.44 9.88 14.22
N THR A 357 12.66 10.37 14.07
CA THR A 357 13.16 11.62 14.66
C THR A 357 13.71 12.52 13.57
N GLU A 358 13.27 13.79 13.54
CA GLU A 358 13.71 14.80 12.57
C GLU A 358 15.24 14.91 12.53
N GLY A 359 15.80 14.99 11.32
CA GLY A 359 17.22 15.15 11.05
C GLY A 359 18.09 13.88 11.18
N MET A 360 17.55 12.78 11.71
CA MET A 360 18.30 11.52 11.89
C MET A 360 18.46 10.76 10.56
N LEU A 361 19.67 10.28 10.30
CA LEU A 361 20.01 9.48 9.09
C LEU A 361 19.67 8.00 9.25
N TYR A 362 19.64 7.51 10.48
CA TYR A 362 19.38 6.09 10.77
C TYR A 362 18.03 5.95 11.49
N PRO A 363 17.28 4.88 11.20
CA PRO A 363 16.02 4.62 11.89
C PRO A 363 16.26 4.34 13.38
N ASP A 364 15.43 4.93 14.24
CA ASP A 364 15.48 4.68 15.66
C ASP A 364 14.85 3.31 16.03
N GLN A 365 15.01 2.90 17.29
CA GLN A 365 14.48 1.62 17.76
C GLN A 365 12.96 1.52 17.62
N SER A 366 12.24 2.64 17.80
CA SER A 366 10.78 2.67 17.67
C SER A 366 10.32 2.40 16.23
N GLN A 367 11.06 2.95 15.24
CA GLN A 367 10.79 2.67 13.83
C GLN A 367 11.01 1.18 13.51
N ARG A 368 12.16 0.62 13.90
CA ARG A 368 12.48 -0.79 13.66
C ARG A 368 11.47 -1.73 14.31
N HIS A 369 11.12 -1.49 15.58
CA HIS A 369 10.15 -2.32 16.28
C HIS A 369 8.75 -2.25 15.65
N LEU A 370 8.30 -1.06 15.25
CA LEU A 370 7.00 -0.93 14.59
C LEU A 370 7.02 -1.57 13.20
N ALA A 371 8.13 -1.49 12.46
CA ALA A 371 8.30 -2.18 11.18
C ALA A 371 8.13 -3.70 11.32
N GLU A 372 8.76 -4.31 12.34
CA GLU A 372 8.60 -5.73 12.65
C GLU A 372 7.13 -6.11 12.90
N GLN A 373 6.41 -5.28 13.65
CA GLN A 373 5.00 -5.51 13.96
C GLN A 373 4.11 -5.38 12.71
N ILE A 374 4.38 -4.39 11.84
CA ILE A 374 3.61 -4.16 10.61
C ILE A 374 3.83 -5.31 9.61
N ALA A 375 5.08 -5.76 9.45
CA ALA A 375 5.40 -6.92 8.61
C ALA A 375 4.71 -8.20 9.14
N GLN A 376 4.73 -8.42 10.46
CA GLN A 376 4.03 -9.56 11.10
C GLN A 376 2.51 -9.47 10.96
N ALA A 377 1.94 -8.27 10.86
CA ALA A 377 0.52 -8.05 10.63
C ALA A 377 0.09 -8.31 9.17
N GLY A 378 1.04 -8.56 8.26
CA GLY A 378 0.79 -8.95 6.88
C GLY A 378 1.01 -7.84 5.85
N ALA A 379 1.82 -6.82 6.15
CA ALA A 379 2.26 -5.89 5.11
C ALA A 379 3.34 -6.52 4.23
N ASP A 380 3.26 -6.29 2.91
CA ASP A 380 4.22 -6.76 1.91
C ASP A 380 5.33 -5.74 1.64
N VAL A 381 5.10 -4.48 1.96
CA VAL A 381 6.10 -3.41 1.86
C VAL A 381 5.77 -2.27 2.82
N ILE A 382 6.80 -1.62 3.35
CA ILE A 382 6.65 -0.49 4.28
C ILE A 382 7.41 0.73 3.75
N ILE A 383 6.70 1.87 3.66
CA ILE A 383 7.26 3.16 3.26
C ILE A 383 7.17 4.13 4.44
N GLY A 384 8.26 4.83 4.72
CA GLY A 384 8.34 5.78 5.83
C GLY A 384 8.58 7.23 5.40
N GLY A 385 8.14 8.16 6.25
CA GLY A 385 8.34 9.61 6.13
C GLY A 385 8.57 10.28 7.49
N HIS A 386 8.75 11.59 7.55
CA HIS A 386 8.94 12.46 8.73
C HIS A 386 10.39 12.88 9.04
N PRO A 387 11.44 12.04 9.02
CA PRO A 387 12.78 12.49 9.43
C PRO A 387 13.33 13.67 8.62
N HIS A 388 12.69 14.04 7.51
CA HIS A 388 13.17 15.07 6.57
C HIS A 388 14.58 14.80 6.03
N ARG A 389 15.00 13.54 6.15
CA ARG A 389 16.25 12.96 5.64
C ARG A 389 15.94 11.62 4.99
N LEU A 390 16.60 11.36 3.89
CA LEU A 390 16.61 10.00 3.36
C LEU A 390 17.25 9.09 4.42
N GLN A 391 16.48 8.11 4.89
CA GLN A 391 16.98 7.02 5.72
C GLN A 391 17.10 5.76 4.86
N GLY A 392 17.94 4.82 5.32
CA GLY A 392 18.24 3.62 4.57
C GLY A 392 17.03 2.69 4.40
N ALA A 393 17.25 1.68 3.57
CA ALA A 393 16.33 0.56 3.39
C ALA A 393 16.80 -0.66 4.20
N ALA A 394 15.88 -1.59 4.45
CA ALA A 394 16.15 -2.87 5.08
C ALA A 394 15.08 -3.89 4.67
N PHE A 395 15.23 -5.12 5.17
CA PHE A 395 14.16 -6.13 5.13
C PHE A 395 13.77 -6.54 6.55
N VAL A 396 12.50 -6.87 6.74
CA VAL A 396 11.99 -7.62 7.90
C VAL A 396 11.43 -8.93 7.37
N GLY A 397 12.17 -10.03 7.55
CA GLY A 397 11.92 -11.22 6.74
C GLY A 397 12.07 -10.88 5.26
N ASP A 398 11.07 -11.16 4.45
CA ASP A 398 11.06 -10.83 3.02
C ASP A 398 10.39 -9.47 2.71
N VAL A 399 9.92 -8.73 3.73
CA VAL A 399 9.23 -7.46 3.56
C VAL A 399 10.25 -6.31 3.41
N PRO A 400 10.36 -5.66 2.23
CA PRO A 400 11.24 -4.54 2.02
C PRO A 400 10.71 -3.27 2.70
N ILE A 401 11.62 -2.45 3.22
CA ILE A 401 11.31 -1.22 3.95
C ILE A 401 12.16 -0.07 3.45
N ALA A 402 11.55 1.08 3.14
CA ALA A 402 12.19 2.38 3.06
C ALA A 402 11.85 3.15 4.34
N TYR A 403 12.82 3.38 5.23
CA TYR A 403 12.53 4.02 6.53
C TYR A 403 12.15 5.50 6.42
N SER A 404 12.67 6.23 5.43
CA SER A 404 12.23 7.59 5.11
C SER A 404 12.70 7.98 3.71
N LEU A 405 11.82 8.58 2.93
CA LEU A 405 12.13 9.11 1.59
C LEU A 405 12.75 10.52 1.64
N GLY A 406 12.74 11.18 2.81
CA GLY A 406 13.27 12.52 3.02
C GLY A 406 12.40 13.63 2.44
N ASN A 407 12.96 14.84 2.36
CA ASN A 407 12.30 15.98 1.74
C ASN A 407 12.31 15.85 0.22
N PHE A 408 11.13 15.78 -0.38
CA PHE A 408 11.02 15.81 -1.84
C PHE A 408 10.99 17.25 -2.36
N TRP A 409 10.16 18.10 -1.74
CA TRP A 409 10.12 19.55 -2.01
C TRP A 409 9.64 20.32 -0.79
N PHE A 410 10.55 20.56 0.14
CA PHE A 410 10.20 21.01 1.47
C PHE A 410 11.13 22.10 2.03
N SER A 411 12.43 21.99 1.83
CA SER A 411 13.42 22.86 2.49
C SER A 411 14.37 23.56 1.52
N THR A 412 15.24 24.41 2.05
CA THR A 412 16.30 25.12 1.27
C THR A 412 17.59 24.28 1.16
N GLY A 413 17.67 23.19 1.90
CA GLY A 413 18.90 22.36 1.97
C GLY A 413 19.16 21.59 0.68
N THR A 414 20.42 21.26 0.42
CA THR A 414 20.80 20.26 -0.59
C THR A 414 20.75 18.89 0.05
N LEU A 415 19.81 18.07 -0.37
CA LEU A 415 19.51 16.79 0.26
C LEU A 415 19.22 15.72 -0.80
N TYR A 416 19.78 14.55 -0.64
CA TYR A 416 19.30 13.37 -1.36
C TYR A 416 17.86 13.07 -0.96
N THR A 417 17.05 12.74 -1.94
CA THR A 417 15.67 12.26 -1.85
C THR A 417 15.42 11.25 -2.96
N THR A 418 14.23 10.71 -3.07
CA THR A 418 13.94 9.69 -4.06
C THR A 418 12.48 9.72 -4.50
N LEU A 419 12.23 9.33 -5.74
CA LEU A 419 10.97 8.72 -6.15
C LEU A 419 11.14 7.22 -5.91
N SER A 420 10.56 6.69 -4.84
CA SER A 420 10.59 5.27 -4.56
C SER A 420 9.48 4.56 -5.36
N LYS A 421 9.78 3.38 -5.90
CA LYS A 421 8.79 2.57 -6.62
C LYS A 421 8.63 1.21 -5.94
N VAL A 422 7.39 0.83 -5.75
CA VAL A 422 6.99 -0.53 -5.38
C VAL A 422 6.44 -1.18 -6.64
N THR A 423 7.12 -2.21 -7.13
CA THR A 423 6.70 -2.98 -8.30
C THR A 423 6.26 -4.36 -7.86
N ILE A 424 5.02 -4.72 -8.19
CA ILE A 424 4.48 -6.07 -8.00
C ILE A 424 4.47 -6.73 -9.37
N THR A 425 5.29 -7.76 -9.56
CA THR A 425 5.43 -8.46 -10.84
C THR A 425 4.35 -9.53 -11.02
N GLU A 426 4.19 -10.04 -12.25
CA GLU A 426 3.18 -11.05 -12.58
C GLU A 426 3.31 -12.34 -11.73
N ASP A 427 4.54 -12.71 -11.37
CA ASP A 427 4.82 -13.84 -10.48
C ASP A 427 4.60 -13.56 -8.99
N GLY A 428 4.07 -12.38 -8.64
CA GLY A 428 3.75 -11.98 -7.28
C GLY A 428 4.93 -11.41 -6.48
N THR A 429 6.12 -11.28 -7.08
CA THR A 429 7.28 -10.71 -6.39
C THR A 429 7.10 -9.21 -6.13
N VAL A 430 7.27 -8.78 -4.89
CA VAL A 430 7.25 -7.37 -4.50
C VAL A 430 8.67 -6.83 -4.48
N LYS A 431 8.92 -5.79 -5.27
CA LYS A 431 10.23 -5.12 -5.38
C LYS A 431 10.13 -3.68 -4.91
N LEU A 432 11.09 -3.24 -4.10
CA LEU A 432 11.27 -1.84 -3.73
C LEU A 432 12.48 -1.30 -4.48
N SER A 433 12.32 -0.15 -5.14
CA SER A 433 13.41 0.51 -5.84
C SER A 433 13.45 2.02 -5.58
N PHE A 434 14.60 2.62 -5.77
CA PHE A 434 14.87 4.03 -5.53
C PHE A 434 15.39 4.71 -6.80
N VAL A 435 14.60 5.64 -7.34
CA VAL A 435 15.07 6.55 -8.40
C VAL A 435 15.87 7.66 -7.72
N PRO A 436 17.17 7.81 -8.04
CA PRO A 436 18.03 8.79 -7.41
C PRO A 436 17.57 10.22 -7.69
N CYS A 437 17.26 10.98 -6.65
CA CYS A 437 16.86 12.38 -6.76
C CYS A 437 17.64 13.26 -5.78
N ILE A 438 17.70 14.55 -6.08
CA ILE A 438 18.26 15.56 -5.20
C ILE A 438 17.35 16.78 -5.13
N GLN A 439 16.98 17.18 -3.91
CA GLN A 439 16.44 18.50 -3.65
C GLN A 439 17.59 19.48 -3.47
N GLN A 440 17.66 20.51 -4.28
CA GLN A 440 18.70 21.53 -4.21
C GLN A 440 18.22 22.83 -4.85
N ASN A 441 18.62 23.98 -4.33
CA ASN A 441 18.24 25.30 -4.85
C ASN A 441 16.71 25.48 -5.00
N LEU A 442 15.93 24.94 -4.04
CA LEU A 442 14.46 24.97 -4.03
C LEU A 442 13.79 24.21 -5.20
N THR A 443 14.53 23.37 -5.90
CA THR A 443 14.05 22.48 -6.96
C THR A 443 14.36 21.01 -6.63
N THR A 444 13.70 20.08 -7.32
CA THR A 444 13.99 18.66 -7.21
C THR A 444 14.19 18.07 -8.61
N ARG A 445 15.26 17.29 -8.79
CA ARG A 445 15.58 16.66 -10.06
C ARG A 445 16.03 15.21 -9.88
N ILE A 446 15.91 14.43 -10.93
CA ILE A 446 16.58 13.12 -11.03
C ILE A 446 18.09 13.34 -11.20
N LEU A 447 18.88 12.43 -10.63
CA LEU A 447 20.31 12.30 -10.87
C LEU A 447 20.50 11.40 -12.09
N THR A 448 20.87 12.00 -13.23
CA THR A 448 21.00 11.29 -14.51
C THR A 448 22.42 10.87 -14.83
N GLU A 449 23.41 11.65 -14.34
CA GLU A 449 24.81 11.36 -14.60
C GLU A 449 25.25 10.09 -13.86
N PRO A 450 26.02 9.19 -14.51
CA PRO A 450 26.45 7.93 -13.90
C PRO A 450 27.17 8.09 -12.56
N GLU A 451 28.01 9.12 -12.42
CA GLU A 451 28.73 9.42 -11.19
C GLU A 451 27.77 9.86 -10.07
N GLU A 452 26.84 10.78 -10.34
CA GLU A 452 25.82 11.22 -9.38
C GLU A 452 24.94 10.04 -8.91
N ARG A 453 24.58 9.14 -9.82
CA ARG A 453 23.80 7.94 -9.49
C ARG A 453 24.58 6.98 -8.60
N SER A 454 25.87 6.76 -8.91
CA SER A 454 26.77 5.94 -8.09
C SER A 454 26.87 6.51 -6.68
N ASP A 455 27.17 7.81 -6.57
CA ASP A 455 27.27 8.51 -5.28
C ASP A 455 26.00 8.37 -4.45
N PHE A 456 24.83 8.49 -5.10
CA PHE A 456 23.53 8.30 -4.43
C PHE A 456 23.36 6.87 -3.91
N TYR A 457 23.64 5.85 -4.73
CA TYR A 457 23.50 4.45 -4.29
C TYR A 457 24.52 4.05 -3.24
N GLU A 458 25.75 4.55 -3.33
CA GLU A 458 26.77 4.38 -2.28
C GLU A 458 26.31 5.03 -0.96
N TYR A 459 25.76 6.25 -1.03
CA TYR A 459 25.17 6.90 0.13
C TYR A 459 24.01 6.09 0.69
N LEU A 460 23.04 5.67 -0.13
CA LEU A 460 21.88 4.89 0.31
C LEU A 460 22.34 3.56 0.96
N ALA A 461 23.29 2.86 0.36
CA ALA A 461 23.85 1.65 0.91
C ALA A 461 24.53 1.89 2.27
N SER A 462 25.26 3.02 2.43
CA SER A 462 25.96 3.37 3.67
C SER A 462 25.04 3.63 4.88
N ILE A 463 23.79 4.02 4.63
CA ILE A 463 22.77 4.27 5.66
C ILE A 463 21.74 3.14 5.77
N SER A 464 21.89 2.08 5.00
CA SER A 464 21.01 0.90 4.96
C SER A 464 21.60 -0.27 5.76
N ALA A 465 20.76 -1.24 6.12
CA ALA A 465 21.18 -2.43 6.86
C ALA A 465 21.03 -3.69 5.99
N ASP A 466 22.15 -4.37 5.76
CA ASP A 466 22.24 -5.72 5.17
C ASP A 466 21.50 -5.92 3.82
N ILE A 467 21.49 -4.87 2.99
CA ILE A 467 20.91 -4.93 1.65
C ILE A 467 21.96 -4.71 0.56
N GLY A 468 21.70 -5.27 -0.62
CA GLY A 468 22.28 -4.85 -1.89
C GLY A 468 21.34 -3.90 -2.63
N ILE A 469 21.91 -3.08 -3.51
CA ILE A 469 21.18 -2.19 -4.42
C ILE A 469 21.76 -2.41 -5.81
N ASP A 470 20.92 -2.75 -6.77
CA ASP A 470 21.38 -2.95 -8.15
C ASP A 470 21.47 -1.63 -8.95
N VAL A 471 21.87 -1.73 -10.21
CA VAL A 471 22.04 -0.57 -11.11
C VAL A 471 20.73 0.18 -11.41
N ASP A 472 19.59 -0.49 -11.22
CA ASP A 472 18.26 0.07 -11.41
C ASP A 472 17.65 0.61 -10.11
N GLY A 473 18.42 0.48 -9.00
CA GLY A 473 18.02 0.95 -7.68
C GLY A 473 17.13 -0.02 -6.91
N VAL A 474 16.98 -1.26 -7.40
CA VAL A 474 16.20 -2.30 -6.72
C VAL A 474 16.99 -2.82 -5.53
N VAL A 475 16.34 -2.86 -4.36
CA VAL A 475 16.93 -3.44 -3.16
C VAL A 475 16.73 -4.96 -3.13
N TYR A 476 17.75 -5.67 -2.66
CA TYR A 476 17.70 -7.11 -2.51
C TYR A 476 18.46 -7.57 -1.26
N HIS A 477 18.16 -8.77 -0.78
CA HIS A 477 18.93 -9.40 0.30
C HIS A 477 20.36 -9.69 -0.15
N LYS A 478 21.37 -9.22 0.59
CA LYS A 478 22.75 -9.64 0.36
C LYS A 478 22.89 -11.13 0.60
N SER A 479 23.47 -11.82 -0.35
CA SER A 479 23.93 -13.20 -0.19
C SER A 479 25.31 -13.25 0.48
N ALA A 480 25.72 -14.42 0.96
CA ALA A 480 27.09 -14.60 1.50
C ALA A 480 28.18 -14.25 0.49
N ASP A 481 27.89 -14.34 -0.82
CA ASP A 481 28.82 -14.04 -1.90
C ASP A 481 28.97 -12.52 -2.16
N ASP A 482 28.04 -11.71 -1.66
CA ASP A 482 28.06 -10.24 -1.80
C ASP A 482 28.95 -9.54 -0.75
N TYR A 483 29.45 -10.30 0.26
CA TYR A 483 30.37 -9.76 1.25
C TYR A 483 31.81 -9.95 0.78
N PRO A 484 32.69 -8.90 0.86
CA PRO A 484 34.11 -9.06 0.59
C PRO A 484 34.71 -10.14 1.48
N ALA A 485 35.57 -10.99 0.93
CA ALA A 485 36.16 -12.13 1.66
C ALA A 485 36.90 -11.73 2.95
N GLU A 486 37.21 -10.44 3.12
CA GLU A 486 37.87 -9.90 4.32
C GLU A 486 36.89 -9.58 5.46
N GLU A 487 35.60 -9.39 5.20
CA GLU A 487 34.56 -9.14 6.24
C GLU A 487 34.06 -10.43 6.91
N ILE A 488 34.28 -11.59 6.29
CA ILE A 488 33.81 -12.89 6.84
C ILE A 488 34.68 -13.35 8.05
N LEU A 489 35.79 -12.67 8.33
CA LEU A 489 36.76 -13.08 9.39
C LEU A 489 36.53 -12.40 10.76
N TYR A 490 35.56 -11.56 10.94
CA TYR A 490 35.29 -10.93 12.23
C TYR A 490 33.78 -10.95 12.53
N ASP A 491 33.34 -11.86 13.33
CA ASP A 491 32.71 -11.67 14.63
C ASP A 491 31.87 -12.86 15.08
N SER A 492 32.49 -13.77 15.78
CA SER A 492 31.77 -14.72 16.64
C SER A 492 31.74 -14.27 18.11
N ASP A 493 32.18 -13.06 18.43
CA ASP A 493 32.20 -12.64 19.85
C ASP A 493 32.38 -11.13 20.05
N THR A 494 31.35 -10.32 19.72
CA THR A 494 31.17 -9.03 20.41
C THR A 494 29.69 -8.65 20.41
N SER A 495 29.09 -8.73 21.58
CA SER A 495 27.86 -8.05 21.93
C SER A 495 28.02 -6.53 21.69
N ARG A 496 27.63 -6.05 20.52
CA ARG A 496 27.49 -4.61 20.25
C ARG A 496 26.25 -4.04 20.96
N THR A 497 26.30 -4.08 22.31
CA THR A 497 25.34 -3.40 23.17
C THR A 497 25.86 -2.08 23.75
N ASP A 498 27.05 -1.62 23.35
CA ASP A 498 27.72 -0.51 24.04
C ASP A 498 27.98 0.76 23.22
N ILE A 499 27.19 1.04 22.18
CA ILE A 499 27.19 2.39 21.61
C ILE A 499 25.75 2.85 21.40
N ILE A 500 25.06 3.25 22.43
CA ILE A 500 24.02 4.29 22.45
C ILE A 500 23.74 4.61 23.94
N GLY A 501 24.67 5.31 24.56
CA GLY A 501 24.38 6.21 25.64
C GLY A 501 24.10 7.57 25.00
N ILE A 502 22.89 7.78 24.51
CA ILE A 502 22.38 9.13 24.25
C ILE A 502 21.14 9.27 25.11
N ALA A 503 21.33 10.11 26.12
CA ALA A 503 20.32 10.57 27.02
C ALA A 503 19.07 11.03 26.28
N ASP A 504 17.92 10.70 26.88
CA ASP A 504 16.67 11.43 26.70
C ASP A 504 16.93 12.90 27.02
N ASN A 505 17.27 13.71 26.03
CA ASN A 505 17.19 15.15 26.12
C ASN A 505 15.91 15.61 25.42
N GLU A 506 14.90 15.79 26.23
CA GLU A 506 13.78 16.66 25.91
C GLU A 506 14.30 18.07 25.62
N GLY A 507 14.03 18.53 24.41
CA GLY A 507 14.14 19.93 24.05
C GLY A 507 15.47 20.28 23.37
N ASP A 508 15.39 20.29 22.05
CA ASP A 508 15.77 21.41 21.20
C ASP A 508 15.48 20.97 19.77
N ALA A 509 14.53 21.65 19.14
CA ALA A 509 14.36 21.58 17.71
C ALA A 509 15.71 21.95 17.09
N ILE A 510 16.42 20.96 16.54
CA ILE A 510 17.59 21.22 15.70
C ILE A 510 17.04 22.03 14.54
N ASP A 511 17.53 23.27 14.45
CA ASP A 511 17.20 24.23 13.40
C ASP A 511 17.44 23.56 12.03
N ILE A 512 16.38 23.07 11.39
CA ILE A 512 16.43 22.46 10.05
C ILE A 512 16.77 23.53 9.02
N VAL A 513 16.81 24.78 9.42
CA VAL A 513 17.26 25.95 8.66
C VAL A 513 18.70 26.26 9.09
N GLY A 514 19.63 25.54 8.49
CA GLY A 514 21.04 25.86 8.66
C GLY A 514 21.30 27.36 8.35
N ASN A 515 21.77 28.10 9.37
CA ASN A 515 22.37 29.43 9.29
C ASN A 515 21.52 30.56 8.68
N LEU A 516 20.60 31.11 9.47
CA LEU A 516 20.21 32.52 9.33
C LEU A 516 20.07 33.17 10.72
N LYS A 517 21.18 33.24 11.46
CA LYS A 517 21.42 34.22 12.52
C LYS A 517 22.87 34.69 12.45
N GLU A 518 23.15 35.47 11.45
CA GLU A 518 24.12 36.56 11.54
C GLU A 518 23.71 37.62 10.51
N ASP A 519 23.33 38.76 11.04
CA ASP A 519 23.05 40.04 10.48
C ASP A 519 21.59 40.53 10.64
N ARG A 520 21.26 40.84 11.93
CA ARG A 520 20.76 42.17 12.37
C ARG A 520 20.57 42.23 13.86
#